data_75b7c5d386f5ad03973e5eb1c22ac106
#
_entry.id   75b7c5d386f5ad03973e5eb1c22ac106
#
_cell.length_a   1.000
_cell.length_b   1.000
_cell.length_c   1.000
_cell.angle_alpha   90.00
_cell.angle_beta   90.00
_cell.angle_gamma   90.00
#
_symmetry.space_group_name_H-M   'P 1'
#
loop_
_entity.id
_entity.type
_entity.pdbx_description
1 polymer ?
#
loop_
_entity_poly.entity_id
_entity_poly.type
_entity_poly.pdbx_seq_one_letter_code
_entity_poly.pdbx_strand_id
1 'polypeptide(L)'
;MESEKCRVLLCAIDKGSITAAAEAMGYTISGVSRMMAALEAEVGFPLLRRSREGVTPTNECCRLLPSFREMVAQAEQCRQIAGEVRGLVSGTVAIGTFSSVATHWLPNMIGAFQKDYPNIDFDILMGTYPEIEQWVMQGRADCGFLHLPTRADLKTVRSEEHTS
;
A
#
# COMPACT_ATOMS: atom_id res chain seq x y z
N MET A 1 -1.75 -16.96 10.74
CA MET A 1 -1.64 -15.50 10.50
C MET A 1 -2.46 -15.14 9.27
N GLU A 2 -3.40 -14.22 9.39
CA GLU A 2 -4.32 -13.85 8.29
C GLU A 2 -3.89 -12.52 7.67
N SER A 3 -3.85 -12.45 6.33
CA SER A 3 -3.46 -11.23 5.60
C SER A 3 -4.30 -10.01 5.97
N GLU A 4 -5.58 -10.21 6.32
CA GLU A 4 -6.48 -9.14 6.72
C GLU A 4 -6.05 -8.46 8.04
N LYS A 5 -5.61 -9.22 9.04
CA LYS A 5 -5.07 -8.67 10.30
C LYS A 5 -3.79 -7.86 10.03
N CYS A 6 -2.95 -8.34 9.10
CA CYS A 6 -1.74 -7.62 8.68
C CYS A 6 -2.10 -6.31 7.95
N ARG A 7 -3.11 -6.31 7.09
CA ARG A 7 -3.61 -5.13 6.38
C ARG A 7 -4.12 -4.07 7.35
N VAL A 8 -4.89 -4.47 8.36
CA VAL A 8 -5.37 -3.59 9.43
C VAL A 8 -4.22 -3.01 10.24
N LEU A 9 -3.20 -3.81 10.58
CA LEU A 9 -1.99 -3.35 11.27
C LEU A 9 -1.26 -2.27 10.45
N LEU A 10 -1.02 -2.53 9.17
CA LEU A 10 -0.35 -1.58 8.28
C LEU A 10 -1.12 -0.27 8.18
N CYS A 11 -2.45 -0.34 8.01
CA CYS A 11 -3.31 0.84 7.99
C CYS A 11 -3.26 1.64 9.31
N ALA A 12 -3.24 0.96 10.47
CA ALA A 12 -3.14 1.60 11.76
C ALA A 12 -1.80 2.34 11.95
N ILE A 13 -0.71 1.75 11.47
CA ILE A 13 0.63 2.36 11.48
C ILE A 13 0.68 3.58 10.54
N ASP A 14 0.20 3.43 9.32
CA ASP A 14 0.22 4.50 8.31
C ASP A 14 -0.62 5.72 8.73
N LYS A 15 -1.74 5.48 9.41
CA LYS A 15 -2.61 6.55 9.91
C LYS A 15 -2.23 7.02 11.33
N GLY A 16 -1.32 6.35 12.00
CA GLY A 16 -0.95 6.64 13.39
C GLY A 16 -2.11 6.45 14.37
N SER A 17 -3.22 5.78 14.00
CA SER A 17 -4.45 5.73 14.79
C SER A 17 -5.27 4.47 14.52
N ILE A 18 -5.64 3.77 15.58
CA ILE A 18 -6.60 2.64 15.51
C ILE A 18 -7.99 3.11 15.04
N THR A 19 -8.44 4.28 15.52
CA THR A 19 -9.74 4.84 15.15
C THR A 19 -9.77 5.18 13.66
N ALA A 20 -8.74 5.89 13.16
CA ALA A 20 -8.66 6.25 11.76
C ALA A 20 -8.51 5.01 10.83
N ALA A 21 -7.83 3.96 11.29
CA ALA A 21 -7.76 2.70 10.57
C ALA A 21 -9.12 1.99 10.52
N ALA A 22 -9.84 1.97 11.63
CA ALA A 22 -11.19 1.38 11.70
C ALA A 22 -12.15 2.08 10.73
N GLU A 23 -12.17 3.39 10.72
CA GLU A 23 -13.00 4.19 9.81
C GLU A 23 -12.63 3.94 8.35
N ALA A 24 -11.34 3.98 8.02
CA ALA A 24 -10.87 3.79 6.65
C ALA A 24 -11.16 2.41 6.08
N MET A 25 -11.22 1.39 6.93
CA MET A 25 -11.42 0.00 6.51
C MET A 25 -12.83 -0.52 6.78
N GLY A 26 -13.75 0.33 7.27
CA GLY A 26 -15.13 -0.06 7.54
C GLY A 26 -15.30 -1.02 8.73
N TYR A 27 -14.38 -0.99 9.70
CA TYR A 27 -14.44 -1.79 10.90
C TYR A 27 -14.87 -0.97 12.12
N THR A 28 -15.29 -1.65 13.19
CA THR A 28 -15.43 -1.01 14.50
C THR A 28 -14.08 -0.92 15.20
N ILE A 29 -13.89 0.09 16.06
CA ILE A 29 -12.65 0.26 16.85
C ILE A 29 -12.38 -1.00 17.70
N SER A 30 -13.42 -1.58 18.30
CA SER A 30 -13.31 -2.81 19.07
C SER A 30 -12.94 -4.02 18.20
N GLY A 31 -13.40 -4.06 16.95
CA GLY A 31 -13.03 -5.07 15.96
C GLY A 31 -11.53 -5.00 15.63
N VAL A 32 -11.04 -3.80 15.27
CA VAL A 32 -9.61 -3.57 15.00
C VAL A 32 -8.76 -3.91 16.23
N SER A 33 -9.18 -3.47 17.43
CA SER A 33 -8.44 -3.78 18.67
C SER A 33 -8.34 -5.29 18.92
N ARG A 34 -9.40 -6.06 18.67
CA ARG A 34 -9.35 -7.54 18.75
C ARG A 34 -8.46 -8.17 17.70
N MET A 35 -8.49 -7.66 16.46
CA MET A 35 -7.61 -8.13 15.39
C MET A 35 -6.13 -7.91 15.75
N MET A 36 -5.79 -6.76 16.32
CA MET A 36 -4.42 -6.47 16.76
C MET A 36 -4.01 -7.39 17.90
N ALA A 37 -4.85 -7.55 18.94
CA ALA A 37 -4.56 -8.45 20.04
C ALA A 37 -4.38 -9.90 19.57
N ALA A 38 -5.19 -10.37 18.63
CA ALA A 38 -5.06 -11.70 18.05
C ALA A 38 -3.75 -11.86 17.27
N LEU A 39 -3.35 -10.85 16.48
CA LEU A 39 -2.10 -10.88 15.71
C LEU A 39 -0.89 -10.86 16.66
N GLU A 40 -0.91 -10.02 17.71
CA GLU A 40 0.13 -9.97 18.74
C GLU A 40 0.25 -11.30 19.50
N ALA A 41 -0.86 -11.96 19.79
CA ALA A 41 -0.87 -13.29 20.39
C ALA A 41 -0.27 -14.36 19.46
N GLU A 42 -0.52 -14.28 18.17
CA GLU A 42 0.06 -15.19 17.16
C GLU A 42 1.58 -15.04 17.04
N VAL A 43 2.11 -13.82 17.11
CA VAL A 43 3.56 -13.55 17.00
C VAL A 43 4.28 -13.61 18.36
N GLY A 44 3.55 -13.54 19.47
CA GLY A 44 4.07 -13.68 20.83
C GLY A 44 4.63 -12.41 21.46
N PHE A 45 4.46 -11.24 20.84
CA PHE A 45 4.91 -9.94 21.37
C PHE A 45 4.05 -8.77 20.84
N PRO A 46 4.08 -7.60 21.53
CA PRO A 46 3.36 -6.43 21.08
C PRO A 46 3.89 -5.91 19.74
N LEU A 47 3.00 -5.55 18.82
CA LEU A 47 3.30 -4.96 17.53
C LEU A 47 3.15 -3.44 17.54
N LEU A 48 2.25 -2.92 18.38
CA LEU A 48 1.95 -1.49 18.48
C LEU A 48 2.24 -0.94 19.87
N ARG A 49 2.84 0.25 19.91
CA ARG A 49 2.90 1.12 21.08
C ARG A 49 1.78 2.13 20.99
N ARG A 50 1.00 2.25 22.07
CA ARG A 50 -0.07 3.24 22.19
C ARG A 50 0.41 4.38 23.06
N SER A 51 0.25 5.61 22.58
CA SER A 51 0.54 6.83 23.33
C SER A 51 -0.61 7.84 23.18
N ARG A 52 -0.50 8.99 23.83
CA ARG A 52 -1.44 10.10 23.63
C ARG A 52 -1.36 10.71 22.23
N GLU A 53 -0.26 10.52 21.56
CA GLU A 53 0.00 11.00 20.19
C GLU A 53 -0.48 10.03 19.12
N GLY A 54 -0.91 8.84 19.51
CA GLY A 54 -1.43 7.81 18.61
C GLY A 54 -0.75 6.45 18.76
N VAL A 55 -0.64 5.72 17.65
CA VAL A 55 0.00 4.40 17.62
C VAL A 55 1.24 4.42 16.74
N THR A 56 2.29 3.75 17.21
CA THR A 56 3.54 3.56 16.48
C THR A 56 3.96 2.10 16.53
N PRO A 57 4.67 1.57 15.52
CA PRO A 57 5.17 0.20 15.56
C PRO A 57 6.25 0.03 16.64
N THR A 58 6.32 -1.16 17.24
CA THR A 58 7.45 -1.57 18.09
C THR A 58 8.68 -1.87 17.23
N ASN A 59 9.86 -1.99 17.83
CA ASN A 59 11.08 -2.38 17.10
C ASN A 59 10.92 -3.79 16.49
N GLU A 60 10.28 -4.70 17.22
CA GLU A 60 9.96 -6.05 16.78
C GLU A 60 9.00 -6.03 15.59
N CYS A 61 7.97 -5.17 15.65
CA CYS A 61 7.06 -4.94 14.52
C CYS A 61 7.82 -4.43 13.29
N CYS A 62 8.71 -3.44 13.45
CA CYS A 62 9.49 -2.90 12.33
C CYS A 62 10.27 -3.98 11.57
N ARG A 63 10.77 -4.99 12.26
CA ARG A 63 11.46 -6.13 11.63
C ARG A 63 10.53 -7.03 10.84
N LEU A 64 9.25 -7.12 11.21
CA LEU A 64 8.23 -7.92 10.53
C LEU A 64 7.48 -7.15 9.43
N LEU A 65 7.54 -5.82 9.41
CA LEU A 65 6.81 -5.01 8.44
C LEU A 65 7.03 -5.41 6.99
N PRO A 66 8.27 -5.70 6.52
CA PRO A 66 8.47 -6.15 5.14
C PRO A 66 7.67 -7.43 4.83
N SER A 67 7.73 -8.44 5.72
CA SER A 67 7.02 -9.70 5.55
C SER A 67 5.50 -9.54 5.63
N PHE A 68 5.00 -8.66 6.49
CA PHE A 68 3.57 -8.35 6.54
C PHE A 68 3.08 -7.67 5.25
N ARG A 69 3.86 -6.74 4.70
CA ARG A 69 3.55 -6.09 3.42
C ARG A 69 3.54 -7.09 2.27
N GLU A 70 4.54 -7.96 2.21
CA GLU A 70 4.62 -9.00 1.20
C GLU A 70 3.43 -9.96 1.29
N MET A 71 3.05 -10.40 2.49
CA MET A 71 1.87 -11.25 2.70
C MET A 71 0.59 -10.59 2.21
N VAL A 72 0.39 -9.31 2.49
CA VAL A 72 -0.78 -8.54 2.04
C VAL A 72 -0.78 -8.42 0.52
N ALA A 73 0.37 -8.09 -0.09
CA ALA A 73 0.53 -7.99 -1.54
C ALA A 73 0.23 -9.33 -2.25
N GLN A 74 0.75 -10.45 -1.72
CA GLN A 74 0.49 -11.77 -2.28
C GLN A 74 -0.99 -12.18 -2.17
N ALA A 75 -1.63 -11.86 -1.04
CA ALA A 75 -3.07 -12.10 -0.88
C ALA A 75 -3.92 -11.27 -1.86
N GLU A 76 -3.51 -10.05 -2.16
CA GLU A 76 -4.16 -9.20 -3.16
C GLU A 76 -3.95 -9.74 -4.57
N GLN A 77 -2.73 -10.14 -4.91
CA GLN A 77 -2.41 -10.79 -6.18
C GLN A 77 -3.26 -12.06 -6.40
N CYS A 78 -3.42 -12.89 -5.36
CA CYS A 78 -4.31 -14.06 -5.46
C CYS A 78 -5.76 -13.67 -5.77
N ARG A 79 -6.28 -12.59 -5.15
CA ARG A 79 -7.64 -12.09 -5.42
C ARG A 79 -7.78 -11.57 -6.85
N GLN A 80 -6.77 -10.86 -7.33
CA GLN A 80 -6.70 -10.35 -8.69
C GLN A 80 -6.74 -11.50 -9.71
N ILE A 81 -5.84 -12.49 -9.58
CA ILE A 81 -5.80 -13.67 -10.45
C ILE A 81 -7.16 -14.41 -10.43
N ALA A 82 -7.76 -14.58 -9.25
CA ALA A 82 -9.08 -15.17 -9.13
C ALA A 82 -10.19 -14.35 -9.83
N GLY A 83 -10.04 -13.03 -9.84
CA GLY A 83 -10.89 -12.11 -10.61
C GLY A 83 -10.73 -12.30 -12.12
N GLU A 84 -9.51 -12.36 -12.60
CA GLU A 84 -9.15 -12.59 -14.01
C GLU A 84 -9.71 -13.94 -14.50
N VAL A 85 -9.53 -15.02 -13.72
CA VAL A 85 -10.09 -16.35 -14.04
C VAL A 85 -11.61 -16.31 -14.16
N ARG A 86 -12.28 -15.44 -13.41
CA ARG A 86 -13.74 -15.24 -13.50
C ARG A 86 -14.16 -14.25 -14.59
N GLY A 87 -13.21 -13.69 -15.36
CA GLY A 87 -13.47 -12.66 -16.36
C GLY A 87 -13.74 -11.27 -15.77
N LEU A 88 -13.42 -11.06 -14.49
CA LEU A 88 -13.53 -9.79 -13.79
C LEU A 88 -12.13 -9.17 -13.67
N VAL A 89 -11.81 -8.23 -14.54
CA VAL A 89 -10.59 -7.41 -14.39
C VAL A 89 -10.93 -6.28 -13.43
N SER A 90 -10.54 -6.44 -12.17
CA SER A 90 -10.78 -5.45 -11.12
C SER A 90 -9.62 -5.50 -10.10
N GLY A 91 -9.27 -4.37 -9.54
CA GLY A 91 -8.21 -4.26 -8.54
C GLY A 91 -7.86 -2.80 -8.25
N THR A 92 -6.87 -2.60 -7.41
CA THR A 92 -6.32 -1.27 -7.12
C THR A 92 -4.84 -1.26 -7.46
N VAL A 93 -4.38 -0.24 -8.18
CA VAL A 93 -2.98 0.00 -8.49
C VAL A 93 -2.51 1.19 -7.66
N ALA A 94 -1.54 0.97 -6.77
CA ALA A 94 -0.92 2.01 -5.97
C ALA A 94 0.27 2.62 -6.71
N ILE A 95 0.23 3.92 -6.97
CA ILE A 95 1.25 4.64 -7.73
C ILE A 95 1.94 5.68 -6.83
N GLY A 96 3.25 5.50 -6.61
CA GLY A 96 4.08 6.52 -5.97
C GLY A 96 4.48 7.60 -6.97
N THR A 97 4.23 8.88 -6.66
CA THR A 97 4.52 9.97 -7.59
C THR A 97 4.80 11.29 -6.88
N PHE A 98 5.28 12.26 -7.62
CA PHE A 98 5.44 13.64 -7.16
C PHE A 98 4.40 14.56 -7.82
N SER A 99 4.19 15.74 -7.24
CA SER A 99 3.05 16.61 -7.54
C SER A 99 2.87 16.95 -9.03
N SER A 100 3.94 17.21 -9.77
CA SER A 100 3.84 17.58 -11.19
C SER A 100 3.31 16.43 -12.07
N VAL A 101 3.72 15.19 -11.82
CA VAL A 101 3.21 14.01 -12.53
C VAL A 101 1.77 13.71 -12.11
N ALA A 102 1.48 13.78 -10.79
CA ALA A 102 0.13 13.58 -10.27
C ALA A 102 -0.89 14.53 -10.87
N THR A 103 -0.49 15.80 -11.11
CA THR A 103 -1.41 16.83 -11.57
C THR A 103 -1.57 16.87 -13.09
N HIS A 104 -0.50 16.64 -13.84
CA HIS A 104 -0.50 16.89 -15.29
C HIS A 104 -0.56 15.63 -16.14
N TRP A 105 0.06 14.53 -15.70
CA TRP A 105 0.21 13.31 -16.53
C TRP A 105 -0.74 12.21 -16.11
N LEU A 106 -0.80 11.89 -14.81
CA LEU A 106 -1.58 10.76 -14.31
C LEU A 106 -3.07 10.85 -14.64
N PRO A 107 -3.77 12.00 -14.56
CA PRO A 107 -5.19 12.04 -14.86
C PRO A 107 -5.53 11.57 -16.28
N ASN A 108 -4.70 11.97 -17.25
CA ASN A 108 -4.89 11.57 -18.64
C ASN A 108 -4.57 10.10 -18.87
N MET A 109 -3.50 9.58 -18.26
CA MET A 109 -3.12 8.17 -18.35
C MET A 109 -4.17 7.27 -17.70
N ILE A 110 -4.63 7.61 -16.49
CA ILE A 110 -5.67 6.89 -15.78
C ILE A 110 -6.98 6.92 -16.57
N GLY A 111 -7.37 8.08 -17.06
CA GLY A 111 -8.59 8.22 -17.86
C GLY A 111 -8.57 7.45 -19.18
N ALA A 112 -7.40 7.28 -19.80
CA ALA A 112 -7.25 6.43 -20.98
C ALA A 112 -7.34 4.95 -20.60
N PHE A 113 -6.66 4.54 -19.53
CA PHE A 113 -6.61 3.16 -19.05
C PHE A 113 -7.98 2.67 -18.56
N GLN A 114 -8.74 3.51 -17.85
CA GLN A 114 -10.06 3.16 -17.32
C GLN A 114 -11.13 2.96 -18.40
N LYS A 115 -10.88 3.41 -19.64
CA LYS A 115 -11.80 3.07 -20.77
C LYS A 115 -11.80 1.58 -21.07
N ASP A 116 -10.65 0.94 -20.98
CA ASP A 116 -10.50 -0.49 -21.26
C ASP A 116 -10.67 -1.34 -19.97
N TYR A 117 -10.35 -0.76 -18.81
CA TYR A 117 -10.37 -1.42 -17.50
C TYR A 117 -11.14 -0.61 -16.46
N PRO A 118 -12.49 -0.48 -16.59
CA PRO A 118 -13.29 0.42 -15.76
C PRO A 118 -13.36 0.03 -14.27
N ASN A 119 -13.04 -1.21 -13.93
CA ASN A 119 -13.07 -1.73 -12.56
C ASN A 119 -11.70 -1.71 -11.86
N ILE A 120 -10.71 -1.03 -12.43
CA ILE A 120 -9.41 -0.82 -11.80
C ILE A 120 -9.39 0.56 -11.16
N ASP A 121 -9.18 0.57 -9.85
CA ASP A 121 -8.98 1.77 -9.05
C ASP A 121 -7.50 2.14 -8.97
N PHE A 122 -7.22 3.42 -8.72
CA PHE A 122 -5.86 3.92 -8.56
C PHE A 122 -5.71 4.63 -7.22
N ASP A 123 -4.71 4.22 -6.44
CA ASP A 123 -4.29 4.90 -5.21
C ASP A 123 -3.01 5.70 -5.48
N ILE A 124 -3.11 7.02 -5.34
CA ILE A 124 -2.00 7.92 -5.68
C ILE A 124 -1.31 8.38 -4.40
N LEU A 125 -0.08 7.92 -4.21
CA LEU A 125 0.78 8.28 -3.09
C LEU A 125 1.74 9.39 -3.53
N MET A 126 1.56 10.60 -2.99
CA MET A 126 2.42 11.73 -3.31
C MET A 126 3.54 11.88 -2.27
N GLY A 127 4.79 11.99 -2.76
CA GLY A 127 5.95 12.15 -1.91
C GLY A 127 7.21 12.59 -2.66
N THR A 128 8.32 12.61 -1.93
CA THR A 128 9.65 12.85 -2.46
C THR A 128 10.23 11.60 -3.13
N TYR A 129 11.24 11.74 -3.97
CA TYR A 129 11.88 10.59 -4.64
C TYR A 129 12.36 9.49 -3.66
N PRO A 130 13.00 9.80 -2.52
CA PRO A 130 13.37 8.77 -1.56
C PRO A 130 12.17 8.04 -0.93
N GLU A 131 11.06 8.76 -0.69
CA GLU A 131 9.84 8.15 -0.15
C GLU A 131 9.18 7.23 -1.17
N ILE A 132 9.10 7.66 -2.44
CA ILE A 132 8.54 6.87 -3.53
C ILE A 132 9.37 5.58 -3.72
N GLU A 133 10.69 5.70 -3.77
CA GLU A 133 11.60 4.56 -3.87
C GLU A 133 11.39 3.58 -2.71
N GLN A 134 11.27 4.10 -1.48
CA GLN A 134 11.00 3.29 -0.30
C GLN A 134 9.61 2.61 -0.37
N TRP A 135 8.59 3.30 -0.86
CA TRP A 135 7.24 2.72 -1.00
C TRP A 135 7.22 1.57 -1.99
N VAL A 136 7.91 1.70 -3.12
CA VAL A 136 8.01 0.61 -4.09
C VAL A 136 8.79 -0.57 -3.52
N MET A 137 9.94 -0.32 -2.86
CA MET A 137 10.72 -1.38 -2.20
C MET A 137 9.95 -2.11 -1.11
N GLN A 138 9.08 -1.41 -0.39
CA GLN A 138 8.27 -1.97 0.70
C GLN A 138 6.95 -2.58 0.22
N GLY A 139 6.65 -2.56 -1.09
CA GLY A 139 5.36 -3.02 -1.62
C GLY A 139 4.17 -2.16 -1.16
N ARG A 140 4.40 -0.91 -0.77
CA ARG A 140 3.36 0.07 -0.47
C ARG A 140 2.82 0.72 -1.74
N ALA A 141 3.67 0.85 -2.75
CA ALA A 141 3.29 1.23 -4.11
C ALA A 141 3.69 0.11 -5.06
N ASP A 142 2.83 -0.19 -6.03
CA ASP A 142 3.09 -1.19 -7.07
C ASP A 142 4.09 -0.67 -8.10
N CYS A 143 4.06 0.62 -8.35
CA CYS A 143 5.02 1.32 -9.20
C CYS A 143 5.23 2.77 -8.74
N GLY A 144 6.25 3.42 -9.30
CA GLY A 144 6.54 4.81 -8.95
C GLY A 144 7.25 5.58 -10.06
N PHE A 145 6.99 6.88 -10.12
CA PHE A 145 7.73 7.81 -10.97
C PHE A 145 8.96 8.30 -10.22
N LEU A 146 10.13 8.02 -10.78
CA LEU A 146 11.42 8.32 -10.15
C LEU A 146 12.36 8.99 -11.15
N HIS A 147 13.34 9.72 -10.64
CA HIS A 147 14.46 10.22 -11.42
C HIS A 147 15.60 9.21 -11.38
N LEU A 148 16.19 8.91 -12.53
CA LEU A 148 17.36 8.02 -12.59
C LEU A 148 18.66 8.79 -12.27
N PRO A 149 19.65 8.15 -11.62
CA PRO A 149 19.66 6.77 -11.13
C PRO A 149 18.88 6.60 -9.81
N THR A 150 18.21 5.46 -9.62
CA THR A 150 17.62 5.07 -8.34
C THR A 150 18.70 4.48 -7.42
N ARG A 151 18.49 4.57 -6.11
CA ARG A 151 19.40 4.00 -5.09
C ARG A 151 19.16 2.51 -4.86
N ALA A 152 17.98 2.02 -5.24
CA ALA A 152 17.56 0.65 -5.08
C ALA A 152 17.69 -0.13 -6.37
N ASP A 153 17.82 -1.46 -6.26
CA ASP A 153 17.80 -2.39 -7.38
C ASP A 153 16.36 -2.62 -7.85
N LEU A 154 15.76 -1.57 -8.43
CA LEU A 154 14.41 -1.56 -8.95
C LEU A 154 14.41 -1.82 -10.45
N LYS A 155 13.43 -2.62 -10.90
CA LYS A 155 13.18 -2.76 -12.34
C LYS A 155 12.62 -1.45 -12.88
N THR A 156 13.39 -0.79 -13.75
CA THR A 156 13.01 0.51 -14.30
C THR A 156 12.60 0.40 -15.77
N VAL A 157 11.59 1.19 -16.15
CA VAL A 157 11.17 1.41 -17.53
C VAL A 157 11.33 2.91 -17.80
N ARG A 158 12.07 3.27 -18.85
CA ARG A 158 12.24 4.66 -19.23
C ARG A 158 11.01 5.10 -20.03
N SER A 159 10.33 6.14 -19.58
CA SER A 159 9.35 6.81 -20.44
C SER A 159 10.11 7.77 -21.37
N GLU A 160 10.04 7.56 -22.67
CA GLU A 160 10.57 8.50 -23.65
C GLU A 160 9.50 9.57 -23.89
N GLU A 161 9.82 10.83 -23.58
CA GLU A 161 9.03 11.95 -24.03
C GLU A 161 9.15 12.06 -25.55
N HIS A 162 8.09 11.75 -26.27
CA HIS A 162 7.90 12.28 -27.59
C HIS A 162 7.45 13.73 -27.44
N THR A 163 8.41 14.64 -27.36
CA THR A 163 8.20 16.07 -27.66
C THR A 163 7.85 16.18 -29.13
N SER A 164 6.57 16.34 -29.41
CA SER A 164 6.07 16.81 -30.71
C SER A 164 5.48 18.17 -30.52
#